data_a9830773da561e4a00bbdd7f08f414fe
#
_entry.id   a9830773da561e4a00bbdd7f08f414fe
#
_cell.length_a   1.000
_cell.length_b   1.000
_cell.length_c   1.000
_cell.angle_alpha   90.00
_cell.angle_beta   90.00
_cell.angle_gamma   90.00
#
_symmetry.space_group_name_H-M   'P 1'
#
loop_
_entity.id
_entity.type
_entity.pdbx_description
1 polymer ?
#
loop_
_entity_poly.entity_id
_entity_poly.type
_entity_poly.pdbx_seq_one_letter_code
_entity_poly.pdbx_strand_id
1 'polypeptide(L)'
;MKRSKTEAKRYRPAGSSLQVTEESIAGYIAAIEKSGKSAGTIEEYRRNLHLLYNFLPENKRLRWDTLSRWRAAQLDRGYTPRTVNARISAANSYLAFCGRRDLQLARQLRVEKYQMPELSRAEYLRLLQTARLMNRERLYLLIKLFGTTGLPVQGLQQVTVEAVQSGVIRKGSGGKQHEYHLPACLQEELLDYARRHSIRSGQVFLTSAGKPLRRTNVADSIRHLCHDARVPPAKGSPRCLQRMYRSTQERILQNINPLVQQTYNHLLENEQLAVGWTTT
;
A
#
# COMPACT_ATOMS: atom_id res chain seq x y z
N MET A 1 46.27 -3.68 3.24
CA MET A 1 46.04 -2.60 4.25
C MET A 1 44.56 -2.23 4.27
N LYS A 2 43.78 -2.75 5.22
CA LYS A 2 42.37 -2.42 5.40
C LYS A 2 42.27 -1.21 6.34
N ARG A 3 41.82 -0.05 5.81
CA ARG A 3 41.54 1.12 6.65
C ARG A 3 40.24 0.86 7.41
N SER A 4 40.34 0.73 8.72
CA SER A 4 39.22 0.72 9.66
C SER A 4 38.56 2.10 9.62
N LYS A 5 37.28 2.18 9.21
CA LYS A 5 36.47 3.38 9.40
C LYS A 5 36.10 3.46 10.88
N THR A 6 36.87 4.26 11.60
CA THR A 6 36.56 4.68 12.97
C THR A 6 35.22 5.43 12.95
N GLU A 7 34.20 4.86 13.60
CA GLU A 7 32.95 5.57 13.87
C GLU A 7 33.27 6.79 14.77
N ALA A 8 33.25 7.97 14.21
CA ALA A 8 33.34 9.23 14.96
C ALA A 8 32.19 9.24 15.97
N LYS A 9 32.49 9.02 17.26
CA LYS A 9 31.58 9.29 18.38
C LYS A 9 31.18 10.76 18.29
N ARG A 10 29.98 11.05 17.75
CA ARG A 10 29.41 12.39 17.78
C ARG A 10 29.29 12.78 19.25
N TYR A 11 30.08 13.77 19.69
CA TYR A 11 29.96 14.41 20.99
C TYR A 11 28.53 14.90 21.16
N ARG A 12 27.77 14.28 22.05
CA ARG A 12 26.40 14.68 22.40
C ARG A 12 26.47 15.34 23.77
N PRO A 13 26.13 16.63 23.92
CA PRO A 13 26.21 17.31 25.20
C PRO A 13 25.34 16.58 26.24
N ALA A 14 25.93 16.27 27.38
CA ALA A 14 25.25 15.72 28.55
C ALA A 14 24.20 16.75 29.01
N GLY A 15 22.92 16.49 28.79
CA GLY A 15 21.82 17.39 29.17
C GLY A 15 20.78 17.66 28.09
N SER A 16 21.00 17.22 26.84
CA SER A 16 20.04 17.37 25.75
C SER A 16 18.80 16.49 25.99
N SER A 17 17.69 17.09 26.42
CA SER A 17 16.39 16.43 26.57
C SER A 17 15.27 17.30 26.00
N LEU A 18 14.17 16.68 25.60
CA LEU A 18 12.96 17.35 25.15
C LEU A 18 11.80 17.00 26.11
N GLN A 19 11.12 18.01 26.62
CA GLN A 19 9.83 17.82 27.28
C GLN A 19 8.77 17.55 26.23
N VAL A 20 8.14 16.37 26.30
CA VAL A 20 7.04 16.00 25.40
C VAL A 20 5.75 16.28 26.11
N THR A 21 4.87 17.07 25.50
CA THR A 21 3.53 17.38 26.03
C THR A 21 2.45 16.97 25.04
N GLU A 22 1.22 16.81 25.49
CA GLU A 22 0.09 16.49 24.60
C GLU A 22 -0.17 17.64 23.62
N GLU A 23 0.03 18.90 24.04
CA GLU A 23 -0.09 20.08 23.19
C GLU A 23 0.96 20.06 22.06
N SER A 24 2.20 19.64 22.37
CA SER A 24 3.27 19.55 21.37
C SER A 24 2.98 18.45 20.33
N ILE A 25 2.39 17.34 20.77
CA ILE A 25 1.93 16.27 19.86
C ILE A 25 0.77 16.77 19.02
N ALA A 26 -0.22 17.46 19.61
CA ALA A 26 -1.36 18.02 18.90
C ALA A 26 -0.91 19.06 17.85
N GLY A 27 0.04 19.93 18.19
CA GLY A 27 0.64 20.89 17.26
C GLY A 27 1.32 20.22 16.06
N TYR A 28 2.06 19.14 16.32
CA TYR A 28 2.66 18.34 15.24
C TYR A 28 1.60 17.67 14.36
N ILE A 29 0.57 17.09 14.95
CA ILE A 29 -0.53 16.46 14.20
C ILE A 29 -1.22 17.48 13.29
N ALA A 30 -1.51 18.69 13.80
CA ALA A 30 -2.09 19.76 12.99
C ALA A 30 -1.16 20.19 11.83
N ALA A 31 0.16 20.19 12.05
CA ALA A 31 1.14 20.52 11.01
C ALA A 31 1.15 19.47 9.89
N ILE A 32 1.10 18.18 10.22
CA ILE A 32 1.06 17.10 9.20
C ILE A 32 -0.30 17.04 8.49
N GLU A 33 -1.40 17.43 9.11
CA GLU A 33 -2.71 17.61 8.47
C GLU A 33 -2.63 18.68 7.37
N LYS A 34 -2.08 19.85 7.68
CA LYS A 34 -1.85 20.92 6.71
C LYS A 34 -0.91 20.52 5.56
N SER A 35 0.00 19.57 5.79
CA SER A 35 0.92 19.09 4.74
C SER A 35 0.27 18.09 3.75
N GLY A 36 -1.04 17.85 3.83
CA GLY A 36 -1.78 17.01 2.89
C GLY A 36 -1.56 15.50 3.06
N LYS A 37 -1.11 15.04 4.23
CA LYS A 37 -1.02 13.60 4.50
C LYS A 37 -2.42 12.98 4.62
N SER A 38 -2.53 11.70 4.25
CA SER A 38 -3.81 10.98 4.35
C SER A 38 -4.26 10.83 5.81
N ALA A 39 -5.58 10.86 6.04
CA ALA A 39 -6.17 10.68 7.38
C ALA A 39 -5.65 9.41 8.08
N GLY A 40 -5.49 8.31 7.33
CA GLY A 40 -4.92 7.06 7.87
C GLY A 40 -3.47 7.21 8.36
N THR A 41 -2.65 7.99 7.65
CA THR A 41 -1.27 8.29 8.07
C THR A 41 -1.26 9.15 9.32
N ILE A 42 -2.10 10.17 9.39
CA ILE A 42 -2.22 11.08 10.53
C ILE A 42 -2.61 10.30 11.78
N GLU A 43 -3.61 9.43 11.67
CA GLU A 43 -4.07 8.59 12.78
C GLU A 43 -2.99 7.59 13.24
N GLU A 44 -2.22 7.02 12.30
CA GLU A 44 -1.09 6.17 12.62
C GLU A 44 0.01 6.93 13.38
N TYR A 45 0.35 8.14 12.94
CA TYR A 45 1.32 8.98 13.65
C TYR A 45 0.82 9.36 15.04
N ARG A 46 -0.45 9.79 15.17
CA ARG A 46 -1.06 10.12 16.46
C ARG A 46 -0.94 8.94 17.43
N ARG A 47 -1.40 7.77 17.03
CA ARG A 47 -1.33 6.56 17.85
C ARG A 47 0.09 6.20 18.26
N ASN A 48 1.06 6.28 17.32
CA ASN A 48 2.44 5.93 17.60
C ASN A 48 3.12 6.93 18.56
N LEU A 49 2.76 8.21 18.49
CA LEU A 49 3.27 9.23 19.41
C LEU A 49 2.66 9.08 20.80
N HIS A 50 1.38 8.74 20.93
CA HIS A 50 0.80 8.42 22.24
C HIS A 50 1.43 7.17 22.86
N LEU A 51 1.79 6.14 22.07
CA LEU A 51 2.54 4.99 22.57
C LEU A 51 3.94 5.39 23.08
N LEU A 52 4.61 6.33 22.42
CA LEU A 52 5.88 6.89 22.90
C LEU A 52 5.66 7.71 24.18
N TYR A 53 4.68 8.59 24.21
CA TYR A 53 4.34 9.42 25.37
C TYR A 53 4.07 8.58 26.62
N ASN A 54 3.33 7.48 26.48
CA ASN A 54 3.06 6.54 27.58
C ASN A 54 4.29 5.74 28.01
N PHE A 55 5.29 5.55 27.13
CA PHE A 55 6.56 4.91 27.49
C PHE A 55 7.49 5.84 28.25
N LEU A 56 7.37 7.15 28.08
CA LEU A 56 8.20 8.12 28.78
C LEU A 56 7.98 8.08 30.30
N PRO A 57 9.01 8.40 31.11
CA PRO A 57 8.86 8.53 32.57
C PRO A 57 7.84 9.62 32.92
N GLU A 58 7.47 9.72 34.21
CA GLU A 58 6.46 10.67 34.67
C GLU A 58 6.73 12.11 34.25
N ASN A 59 7.99 12.53 34.27
CA ASN A 59 8.41 13.87 33.83
C ASN A 59 8.35 14.10 32.33
N LYS A 60 7.88 13.11 31.53
CA LYS A 60 7.72 13.17 30.09
C LYS A 60 8.94 13.72 29.32
N ARG A 61 10.14 13.48 29.83
CA ARG A 61 11.37 13.90 29.17
C ARG A 61 11.95 12.83 28.27
N LEU A 62 12.16 13.16 27.00
CA LEU A 62 12.82 12.35 26.00
C LEU A 62 14.30 12.70 25.94
N ARG A 63 15.18 11.73 26.19
CA ARG A 63 16.63 11.85 26.14
C ARG A 63 17.21 11.12 24.92
N TRP A 64 18.48 11.29 24.67
CA TRP A 64 19.20 10.72 23.53
C TRP A 64 19.10 9.18 23.42
N ASP A 65 18.97 8.47 24.53
CA ASP A 65 18.87 6.99 24.61
C ASP A 65 17.42 6.48 24.58
N THR A 66 16.44 7.38 24.74
CA THR A 66 15.03 7.02 24.93
C THR A 66 14.49 6.19 23.76
N LEU A 67 14.74 6.61 22.52
CA LEU A 67 14.24 5.88 21.35
C LEU A 67 14.92 4.52 21.19
N SER A 68 16.17 4.39 21.60
CA SER A 68 16.87 3.09 21.62
C SER A 68 16.26 2.15 22.63
N ARG A 69 15.97 2.62 23.85
CA ARG A 69 15.27 1.84 24.88
C ARG A 69 13.86 1.47 24.48
N TRP A 70 13.13 2.42 23.92
CA TRP A 70 11.78 2.17 23.42
C TRP A 70 11.75 1.12 22.30
N ARG A 71 12.72 1.18 21.38
CA ARG A 71 12.91 0.18 20.34
C ARG A 71 13.14 -1.21 20.91
N ALA A 72 14.04 -1.35 21.87
CA ALA A 72 14.34 -2.62 22.56
C ALA A 72 13.09 -3.16 23.25
N ALA A 73 12.42 -2.35 24.07
CA ALA A 73 11.20 -2.74 24.78
C ALA A 73 10.06 -3.18 23.85
N GLN A 74 10.00 -2.66 22.63
CA GLN A 74 9.00 -3.11 21.66
C GLN A 74 9.36 -4.46 21.04
N LEU A 75 10.63 -4.71 20.76
CA LEU A 75 11.10 -6.02 20.30
C LEU A 75 10.86 -7.09 21.36
N ASP A 76 11.15 -6.79 22.62
CA ASP A 76 10.91 -7.69 23.76
C ASP A 76 9.42 -8.04 23.93
N ARG A 77 8.52 -7.11 23.56
CA ARG A 77 7.07 -7.35 23.50
C ARG A 77 6.61 -8.13 22.25
N GLY A 78 7.54 -8.60 21.41
CA GLY A 78 7.24 -9.40 20.23
C GLY A 78 6.77 -8.61 18.99
N TYR A 79 6.89 -7.27 18.98
CA TYR A 79 6.56 -6.51 17.79
C TYR A 79 7.58 -6.73 16.66
N THR A 80 7.07 -6.86 15.42
CA THR A 80 7.94 -7.08 14.26
C THR A 80 8.84 -5.87 14.00
N PRO A 81 10.06 -6.07 13.43
CA PRO A 81 10.96 -4.99 13.04
C PRO A 81 10.32 -3.92 12.18
N ARG A 82 9.39 -4.33 11.28
CA ARG A 82 8.62 -3.40 10.44
C ARG A 82 7.74 -2.46 11.26
N THR A 83 7.03 -3.00 12.25
CA THR A 83 6.16 -2.21 13.15
C THR A 83 6.99 -1.26 13.99
N VAL A 84 8.11 -1.75 14.54
CA VAL A 84 9.02 -0.94 15.36
C VAL A 84 9.61 0.20 14.53
N ASN A 85 10.08 -0.07 13.32
CA ASN A 85 10.61 0.96 12.42
C ASN A 85 9.56 2.03 12.07
N ALA A 86 8.29 1.65 11.85
CA ALA A 86 7.22 2.61 11.59
C ALA A 86 6.99 3.54 12.79
N ARG A 87 7.01 3.00 14.01
CA ARG A 87 6.88 3.78 15.25
C ARG A 87 8.07 4.72 15.46
N ILE A 88 9.29 4.24 15.26
CA ILE A 88 10.50 5.07 15.33
C ILE A 88 10.48 6.17 14.25
N SER A 89 9.99 5.88 13.05
CA SER A 89 9.85 6.88 11.99
C SER A 89 8.88 8.00 12.38
N ALA A 90 7.76 7.67 13.03
CA ALA A 90 6.82 8.67 13.55
C ALA A 90 7.49 9.54 14.64
N ALA A 91 8.20 8.93 15.58
CA ALA A 91 8.94 9.65 16.62
C ALA A 91 10.03 10.55 16.03
N ASN A 92 10.81 10.07 15.07
CA ASN A 92 11.84 10.86 14.40
C ASN A 92 11.23 12.06 13.64
N SER A 93 10.08 11.87 12.99
CA SER A 93 9.39 12.96 12.29
C SER A 93 8.90 14.04 13.27
N TYR A 94 8.37 13.65 14.43
CA TYR A 94 8.00 14.54 15.50
C TYR A 94 9.22 15.31 16.06
N LEU A 95 10.33 14.62 16.31
CA LEU A 95 11.57 15.24 16.78
C LEU A 95 12.14 16.24 15.78
N ALA A 96 12.02 15.97 14.48
CA ALA A 96 12.40 16.91 13.43
C ALA A 96 11.53 18.17 13.46
N PHE A 97 10.23 18.02 13.69
CA PHE A 97 9.30 19.15 13.85
C PHE A 97 9.66 20.01 15.08
N CYS A 98 10.03 19.38 16.20
CA CYS A 98 10.49 20.07 17.41
C CYS A 98 11.91 20.65 17.30
N GLY A 99 12.58 20.56 16.13
CA GLY A 99 13.96 21.02 15.95
C GLY A 99 15.02 20.14 16.65
N ARG A 100 14.63 18.98 17.18
CA ARG A 100 15.48 18.10 17.99
C ARG A 100 15.98 16.88 17.21
N ARG A 101 16.62 17.13 16.07
CA ARG A 101 17.22 16.06 15.24
C ARG A 101 18.37 15.32 15.94
N ASP A 102 18.97 15.92 16.95
CA ASP A 102 20.00 15.33 17.81
C ASP A 102 19.51 14.10 18.60
N LEU A 103 18.20 14.05 18.91
CA LEU A 103 17.56 12.97 19.65
C LEU A 103 17.01 11.84 18.75
N GLN A 104 17.06 11.99 17.44
CA GLN A 104 16.57 11.00 16.49
C GLN A 104 17.40 9.71 16.52
N LEU A 105 16.73 8.60 16.27
CA LEU A 105 17.35 7.28 16.09
C LEU A 105 17.50 6.98 14.60
N ALA A 106 18.69 7.22 14.04
CA ALA A 106 18.94 7.11 12.60
C ALA A 106 18.93 5.66 12.07
N ARG A 107 19.40 4.68 12.89
CA ARG A 107 19.54 3.28 12.43
C ARG A 107 18.24 2.52 12.54
N GLN A 108 17.63 2.20 11.40
CA GLN A 108 16.48 1.31 11.31
C GLN A 108 16.89 -0.15 11.50
N LEU A 109 15.95 -0.95 12.01
CA LEU A 109 16.10 -2.41 12.08
C LEU A 109 16.04 -3.00 10.67
N ARG A 110 16.86 -4.03 10.44
CA ARG A 110 16.78 -4.81 9.20
C ARG A 110 15.43 -5.51 9.16
N VAL A 111 14.69 -5.26 8.10
CA VAL A 111 13.41 -5.93 7.85
C VAL A 111 13.65 -6.95 6.76
N GLU A 112 13.44 -8.22 7.07
CA GLU A 112 13.44 -9.26 6.05
C GLU A 112 12.34 -8.95 5.02
N LYS A 113 12.69 -9.12 3.74
CA LYS A 113 11.70 -8.97 2.66
C LYS A 113 10.70 -10.12 2.79
N TYR A 114 9.54 -9.83 3.38
CA TYR A 114 8.45 -10.78 3.37
C TYR A 114 8.08 -11.09 1.91
N GLN A 115 8.39 -12.31 1.51
CA GLN A 115 7.95 -12.81 0.20
C GLN A 115 6.45 -13.10 0.30
N MET A 116 5.67 -12.18 -0.24
CA MET A 116 4.23 -12.35 -0.28
C MET A 116 3.91 -13.53 -1.18
N PRO A 117 3.07 -14.49 -0.75
CA PRO A 117 2.69 -15.60 -1.59
C PRO A 117 2.03 -15.10 -2.88
N GLU A 118 2.41 -15.70 -3.99
CA GLU A 118 1.89 -15.34 -5.31
C GLU A 118 0.64 -16.16 -5.60
N LEU A 119 -0.44 -15.46 -5.98
CA LEU A 119 -1.68 -16.08 -6.45
C LEU A 119 -1.52 -16.41 -7.93
N SER A 120 -1.66 -17.68 -8.29
CA SER A 120 -1.63 -18.11 -9.70
C SER A 120 -2.93 -17.75 -10.41
N ARG A 121 -2.88 -17.71 -11.75
CA ARG A 121 -4.07 -17.46 -12.57
C ARG A 121 -5.15 -18.54 -12.36
N ALA A 122 -4.75 -19.81 -12.21
CA ALA A 122 -5.67 -20.90 -11.94
C ALA A 122 -6.36 -20.76 -10.56
N GLU A 123 -5.63 -20.37 -9.52
CA GLU A 123 -6.19 -20.11 -8.20
C GLU A 123 -7.16 -18.92 -8.23
N TYR A 124 -6.81 -17.86 -8.96
CA TYR A 124 -7.71 -16.72 -9.15
C TYR A 124 -9.02 -17.11 -9.82
N LEU A 125 -8.97 -17.92 -10.88
CA LEU A 125 -10.17 -18.42 -11.55
C LEU A 125 -11.03 -19.27 -10.63
N ARG A 126 -10.42 -20.15 -9.81
CA ARG A 126 -11.16 -20.91 -8.79
C ARG A 126 -11.86 -20.02 -7.78
N LEU A 127 -11.21 -18.94 -7.31
CA LEU A 127 -11.87 -17.96 -6.42
C LEU A 127 -13.09 -17.33 -7.09
N LEU A 128 -12.99 -16.92 -8.35
CA LEU A 128 -14.12 -16.34 -9.09
C LEU A 128 -15.27 -17.35 -9.27
N GLN A 129 -14.94 -18.58 -9.68
CA GLN A 129 -15.92 -19.65 -9.88
C GLN A 129 -16.64 -19.99 -8.56
N THR A 130 -15.89 -20.17 -7.49
CA THR A 130 -16.45 -20.47 -6.16
C THR A 130 -17.35 -19.34 -5.66
N ALA A 131 -16.94 -18.07 -5.83
CA ALA A 131 -17.77 -16.94 -5.46
C ALA A 131 -19.10 -16.91 -6.24
N ARG A 132 -19.09 -17.26 -7.53
CA ARG A 132 -20.31 -17.38 -8.37
C ARG A 132 -21.20 -18.53 -7.92
N LEU A 133 -20.63 -19.72 -7.73
CA LEU A 133 -21.37 -20.92 -7.30
C LEU A 133 -22.06 -20.73 -5.95
N MET A 134 -21.43 -19.95 -5.05
CA MET A 134 -21.97 -19.63 -3.73
C MET A 134 -22.88 -18.40 -3.73
N ASN A 135 -23.25 -17.86 -4.89
CA ASN A 135 -24.06 -16.62 -5.02
C ASN A 135 -23.49 -15.41 -4.24
N ARG A 136 -22.16 -15.36 -4.04
CA ARG A 136 -21.46 -14.25 -3.36
C ARG A 136 -21.05 -13.18 -4.38
N GLU A 137 -22.01 -12.60 -5.07
CA GLU A 137 -21.77 -11.70 -6.20
C GLU A 137 -20.88 -10.51 -5.85
N ARG A 138 -21.14 -9.83 -4.72
CA ARG A 138 -20.30 -8.71 -4.26
C ARG A 138 -18.84 -9.14 -4.10
N LEU A 139 -18.60 -10.34 -3.57
CA LEU A 139 -17.24 -10.85 -3.38
C LEU A 139 -16.58 -11.21 -4.71
N TYR A 140 -17.34 -11.80 -5.63
CA TYR A 140 -16.89 -12.04 -7.01
C TYR A 140 -16.42 -10.75 -7.68
N LEU A 141 -17.24 -9.68 -7.64
CA LEU A 141 -16.90 -8.38 -8.22
C LEU A 141 -15.68 -7.72 -7.57
N LEU A 142 -15.54 -7.83 -6.25
CA LEU A 142 -14.36 -7.33 -5.53
C LEU A 142 -13.08 -8.06 -5.95
N ILE A 143 -13.11 -9.40 -6.05
CA ILE A 143 -11.97 -10.20 -6.48
C ILE A 143 -11.62 -9.86 -7.93
N LYS A 144 -12.62 -9.76 -8.81
CA LYS A 144 -12.43 -9.40 -10.21
C LYS A 144 -11.83 -7.99 -10.33
N LEU A 145 -12.37 -7.01 -9.60
CA LEU A 145 -11.86 -5.62 -9.59
C LEU A 145 -10.37 -5.57 -9.23
N PHE A 146 -9.97 -6.15 -8.09
CA PHE A 146 -8.57 -6.10 -7.66
C PHE A 146 -7.63 -6.89 -8.60
N GLY A 147 -8.11 -8.01 -9.15
CA GLY A 147 -7.33 -8.89 -10.02
C GLY A 147 -7.20 -8.40 -11.47
N THR A 148 -8.03 -7.46 -11.91
CA THR A 148 -8.01 -6.94 -13.29
C THR A 148 -7.56 -5.49 -13.41
N THR A 149 -7.61 -4.73 -12.31
CA THR A 149 -7.21 -3.31 -12.33
C THR A 149 -5.96 -3.03 -11.50
N GLY A 150 -5.59 -3.93 -10.59
CA GLY A 150 -4.53 -3.69 -9.63
C GLY A 150 -4.85 -2.58 -8.61
N LEU A 151 -6.11 -2.18 -8.48
CA LEU A 151 -6.55 -1.18 -7.50
C LEU A 151 -6.18 -1.64 -6.09
N PRO A 152 -5.50 -0.81 -5.27
CA PRO A 152 -5.27 -1.16 -3.87
C PRO A 152 -6.58 -1.06 -3.07
N VAL A 153 -6.71 -1.87 -2.01
CA VAL A 153 -7.92 -1.89 -1.18
C VAL A 153 -8.31 -0.52 -0.60
N GLN A 154 -7.34 0.37 -0.39
CA GLN A 154 -7.60 1.76 0.03
C GLN A 154 -8.31 2.58 -1.06
N GLY A 155 -8.25 2.15 -2.32
CA GLY A 155 -8.97 2.76 -3.44
C GLY A 155 -10.44 2.33 -3.55
N LEU A 156 -10.90 1.41 -2.70
CA LEU A 156 -12.26 0.90 -2.76
C LEU A 156 -13.33 2.00 -2.58
N GLN A 157 -13.02 3.02 -1.77
CA GLN A 157 -13.93 4.15 -1.55
C GLN A 157 -14.13 5.02 -2.79
N GLN A 158 -13.20 5.01 -3.74
CA GLN A 158 -13.27 5.73 -5.00
C GLN A 158 -14.00 4.93 -6.10
N VAL A 159 -14.43 3.70 -5.81
CA VAL A 159 -15.24 2.89 -6.73
C VAL A 159 -16.69 3.35 -6.59
N THR A 160 -17.01 4.43 -7.26
CA THR A 160 -18.37 5.02 -7.30
C THR A 160 -19.06 4.71 -8.62
N VAL A 161 -20.36 4.84 -8.66
CA VAL A 161 -21.15 4.64 -9.89
C VAL A 161 -20.63 5.56 -11.01
N GLU A 162 -20.30 6.81 -10.68
CA GLU A 162 -19.78 7.80 -11.61
C GLU A 162 -18.38 7.41 -12.14
N ALA A 163 -17.51 6.90 -11.25
CA ALA A 163 -16.20 6.41 -11.64
C ALA A 163 -16.29 5.15 -12.52
N VAL A 164 -17.24 4.26 -12.24
CA VAL A 164 -17.50 3.09 -13.08
C VAL A 164 -18.05 3.50 -14.44
N GLN A 165 -18.97 4.46 -14.51
CA GLN A 165 -19.49 5.00 -15.77
C GLN A 165 -18.40 5.65 -16.63
N SER A 166 -17.47 6.37 -16.01
CA SER A 166 -16.33 6.97 -16.73
C SER A 166 -15.25 5.97 -17.14
N GLY A 167 -15.29 4.73 -16.64
CA GLY A 167 -14.28 3.71 -16.89
C GLY A 167 -12.95 3.92 -16.18
N VAL A 168 -12.83 4.95 -15.32
CA VAL A 168 -11.57 5.32 -14.66
C VAL A 168 -11.79 5.61 -13.18
N ILE A 169 -11.05 4.90 -12.33
CA ILE A 169 -11.01 5.17 -10.89
C ILE A 169 -9.77 5.99 -10.59
N ARG A 170 -9.95 7.19 -10.03
CA ARG A 170 -8.85 8.08 -9.63
C ARG A 170 -8.59 7.98 -8.15
N LYS A 171 -7.33 7.73 -7.77
CA LYS A 171 -6.91 7.66 -6.37
C LYS A 171 -5.67 8.53 -6.15
N GLY A 172 -5.73 9.38 -5.13
CA GLY A 172 -4.63 10.26 -4.74
C GLY A 172 -5.16 11.65 -4.36
N SER A 173 -4.30 12.45 -3.73
CA SER A 173 -4.52 13.87 -3.46
C SER A 173 -3.25 14.64 -3.77
N GLY A 174 -3.38 15.89 -4.20
CA GLY A 174 -2.22 16.68 -4.64
C GLY A 174 -1.61 16.14 -5.95
N GLY A 175 -0.39 16.47 -6.28
CA GLY A 175 0.24 16.18 -7.58
C GLY A 175 0.51 14.71 -7.93
N LYS A 176 0.04 13.73 -7.14
CA LYS A 176 0.21 12.30 -7.42
C LYS A 176 -1.14 11.59 -7.46
N GLN A 177 -1.87 11.77 -8.55
CA GLN A 177 -3.05 10.95 -8.85
C GLN A 177 -2.64 9.70 -9.63
N HIS A 178 -3.18 8.55 -9.23
CA HIS A 178 -3.09 7.29 -9.96
C HIS A 178 -4.44 6.97 -10.57
N GLU A 179 -4.46 6.65 -11.86
CA GLU A 179 -5.64 6.21 -12.59
C GLU A 179 -5.64 4.69 -12.74
N TYR A 180 -6.81 4.09 -12.55
CA TYR A 180 -7.05 2.67 -12.71
C TYR A 180 -8.17 2.50 -13.73
N HIS A 181 -7.83 1.96 -14.91
CA HIS A 181 -8.78 1.73 -15.98
C HIS A 181 -9.60 0.47 -15.73
N LEU A 182 -10.91 0.58 -15.90
CA LEU A 182 -11.83 -0.54 -15.80
C LEU A 182 -12.04 -1.17 -17.18
N PRO A 183 -11.83 -2.50 -17.35
CA PRO A 183 -12.23 -3.18 -18.57
C PRO A 183 -13.75 -3.08 -18.79
N ALA A 184 -14.20 -2.94 -20.03
CA ALA A 184 -15.62 -2.75 -20.38
C ALA A 184 -16.53 -3.83 -19.76
N CYS A 185 -16.12 -5.10 -19.82
CA CYS A 185 -16.88 -6.19 -19.22
C CYS A 185 -17.04 -6.07 -17.69
N LEU A 186 -16.08 -5.46 -16.99
CA LEU A 186 -16.19 -5.22 -15.55
C LEU A 186 -17.05 -3.98 -15.26
N GLN A 187 -17.01 -2.97 -16.11
CA GLN A 187 -17.90 -1.80 -16.00
C GLN A 187 -19.37 -2.23 -16.07
N GLU A 188 -19.73 -3.02 -17.08
CA GLU A 188 -21.08 -3.56 -17.26
C GLU A 188 -21.55 -4.35 -16.03
N GLU A 189 -20.73 -5.28 -15.54
CA GLU A 189 -21.06 -6.08 -14.34
C GLU A 189 -21.25 -5.21 -13.09
N LEU A 190 -20.41 -4.18 -12.91
CA LEU A 190 -20.52 -3.27 -11.76
C LEU A 190 -21.74 -2.37 -11.86
N LEU A 191 -22.08 -1.88 -13.04
CA LEU A 191 -23.30 -1.07 -13.27
C LEU A 191 -24.56 -1.92 -13.10
N ASP A 192 -24.55 -3.16 -13.57
CA ASP A 192 -25.64 -4.11 -13.34
C ASP A 192 -25.84 -4.40 -11.86
N TYR A 193 -24.75 -4.65 -11.14
CA TYR A 193 -24.78 -4.83 -9.69
C TYR A 193 -25.37 -3.60 -9.00
N ALA A 194 -24.91 -2.38 -9.35
CA ALA A 194 -25.40 -1.14 -8.77
C ALA A 194 -26.91 -0.96 -9.04
N ARG A 195 -27.39 -1.24 -10.26
CA ARG A 195 -28.81 -1.17 -10.64
C ARG A 195 -29.66 -2.14 -9.80
N ARG A 196 -29.25 -3.42 -9.69
CA ARG A 196 -29.97 -4.43 -8.91
C ARG A 196 -30.04 -4.13 -7.42
N HIS A 197 -29.03 -3.43 -6.89
CA HIS A 197 -28.99 -3.01 -5.49
C HIS A 197 -29.49 -1.59 -5.26
N SER A 198 -30.14 -0.97 -6.27
CA SER A 198 -30.71 0.39 -6.21
C SER A 198 -29.67 1.48 -5.85
N ILE A 199 -28.40 1.27 -6.17
CA ILE A 199 -27.30 2.22 -5.95
C ILE A 199 -27.24 3.14 -7.19
N ARG A 200 -27.82 4.34 -7.08
CA ARG A 200 -27.90 5.29 -8.20
C ARG A 200 -26.67 6.20 -8.32
N SER A 201 -25.98 6.45 -7.20
CA SER A 201 -24.81 7.33 -7.14
C SER A 201 -23.92 6.96 -5.95
N GLY A 202 -22.66 7.45 -5.93
CA GLY A 202 -21.73 7.20 -4.85
C GLY A 202 -21.16 5.79 -4.87
N GLN A 203 -20.73 5.29 -3.73
CA GLN A 203 -19.96 4.05 -3.62
C GLN A 203 -20.76 2.80 -4.02
N VAL A 204 -20.18 1.98 -4.90
CA VAL A 204 -20.80 0.75 -5.41
C VAL A 204 -20.84 -0.35 -4.35
N PHE A 205 -19.79 -0.45 -3.51
CA PHE A 205 -19.68 -1.52 -2.53
C PHE A 205 -20.06 -1.05 -1.11
N LEU A 206 -21.26 -1.41 -0.71
CA LEU A 206 -21.81 -1.07 0.61
C LEU A 206 -22.02 -2.33 1.46
N THR A 207 -22.07 -2.15 2.76
CA THR A 207 -22.56 -3.16 3.71
C THR A 207 -24.09 -3.30 3.61
N SER A 208 -24.67 -4.33 4.24
CA SER A 208 -26.13 -4.47 4.35
C SER A 208 -26.82 -3.27 5.02
N ALA A 209 -26.07 -2.52 5.84
CA ALA A 209 -26.54 -1.29 6.49
C ALA A 209 -26.26 -0.02 5.67
N GLY A 210 -25.94 -0.13 4.36
CA GLY A 210 -25.66 1.01 3.48
C GLY A 210 -24.37 1.77 3.76
N LYS A 211 -23.49 1.24 4.62
CA LYS A 211 -22.21 1.89 4.96
C LYS A 211 -21.08 1.38 4.05
N PRO A 212 -20.04 2.20 3.80
CA PRO A 212 -18.86 1.80 3.05
C PRO A 212 -18.20 0.54 3.61
N LEU A 213 -17.75 -0.36 2.73
CA LEU A 213 -17.01 -1.54 3.13
C LEU A 213 -15.66 -1.17 3.76
N ARG A 214 -15.36 -1.75 4.92
CA ARG A 214 -14.04 -1.63 5.55
C ARG A 214 -13.05 -2.60 4.89
N ARG A 215 -11.79 -2.17 4.73
CA ARG A 215 -10.72 -2.98 4.15
C ARG A 215 -10.50 -4.33 4.86
N THR A 216 -10.71 -4.39 6.17
CA THR A 216 -10.61 -5.62 6.97
C THR A 216 -11.66 -6.62 6.54
N ASN A 217 -12.92 -6.20 6.42
CA ASN A 217 -14.03 -7.06 6.01
C ASN A 217 -13.79 -7.67 4.61
N VAL A 218 -13.23 -6.88 3.69
CA VAL A 218 -12.88 -7.38 2.35
C VAL A 218 -11.80 -8.46 2.42
N ALA A 219 -10.73 -8.22 3.17
CA ALA A 219 -9.63 -9.17 3.29
C ALA A 219 -10.10 -10.49 3.97
N ASP A 220 -10.92 -10.38 5.01
CA ASP A 220 -11.44 -11.55 5.71
C ASP A 220 -12.43 -12.34 4.83
N SER A 221 -13.30 -11.66 4.08
CA SER A 221 -14.21 -12.32 3.13
C SER A 221 -13.46 -13.10 2.05
N ILE A 222 -12.38 -12.55 1.49
CA ILE A 222 -11.56 -13.25 0.50
C ILE A 222 -10.85 -14.44 1.16
N ARG A 223 -10.34 -14.28 2.37
CA ARG A 223 -9.65 -15.36 3.10
C ARG A 223 -10.60 -16.54 3.40
N HIS A 224 -11.82 -16.25 3.81
CA HIS A 224 -12.83 -17.30 4.02
C HIS A 224 -13.16 -18.03 2.71
N LEU A 225 -13.32 -17.30 1.60
CA LEU A 225 -13.57 -17.92 0.29
C LEU A 225 -12.42 -18.83 -0.17
N CYS A 226 -11.18 -18.54 0.23
CA CYS A 226 -10.04 -19.41 -0.10
C CYS A 226 -10.23 -20.85 0.41
N HIS A 227 -10.86 -21.04 1.56
CA HIS A 227 -11.21 -22.37 2.08
C HIS A 227 -12.09 -23.13 1.10
N ASP A 228 -13.19 -22.49 0.70
CA ASP A 228 -14.18 -23.08 -0.22
C ASP A 228 -13.58 -23.34 -1.62
N ALA A 229 -12.68 -22.44 -2.06
CA ALA A 229 -12.00 -22.51 -3.36
C ALA A 229 -10.75 -23.41 -3.38
N ARG A 230 -10.40 -24.05 -2.26
CA ARG A 230 -9.15 -24.83 -2.10
C ARG A 230 -7.91 -24.04 -2.51
N VAL A 231 -7.84 -22.78 -2.08
CA VAL A 231 -6.69 -21.88 -2.26
C VAL A 231 -6.06 -21.62 -0.89
N PRO A 232 -4.72 -21.63 -0.75
CA PRO A 232 -4.09 -21.35 0.52
C PRO A 232 -4.54 -20.00 1.10
N PRO A 233 -5.03 -19.92 2.36
CA PRO A 233 -5.57 -18.70 2.96
C PRO A 233 -4.57 -17.52 2.98
N ALA A 234 -3.26 -17.80 3.02
CA ALA A 234 -2.20 -16.79 2.92
C ALA A 234 -2.23 -16.00 1.59
N LYS A 235 -2.82 -16.57 0.54
CA LYS A 235 -3.02 -15.92 -0.77
C LYS A 235 -4.33 -15.12 -0.85
N GLY A 236 -5.21 -15.26 0.15
CA GLY A 236 -6.54 -14.65 0.21
C GLY A 236 -6.52 -13.19 0.65
N SER A 237 -5.89 -12.32 -0.12
CA SER A 237 -5.87 -10.89 0.20
C SER A 237 -5.95 -10.01 -1.04
N PRO A 238 -6.53 -8.79 -0.94
CA PRO A 238 -6.52 -7.82 -2.03
C PRO A 238 -5.11 -7.52 -2.56
N ARG A 239 -4.10 -7.60 -1.68
CA ARG A 239 -2.71 -7.37 -2.04
C ARG A 239 -2.13 -8.49 -2.92
N CYS A 240 -2.52 -9.76 -2.70
CA CYS A 240 -2.13 -10.87 -3.57
C CYS A 240 -2.75 -10.73 -4.96
N LEU A 241 -4.03 -10.33 -5.05
CA LEU A 241 -4.70 -10.03 -6.31
C LEU A 241 -4.03 -8.89 -7.07
N GLN A 242 -3.70 -7.80 -6.38
CA GLN A 242 -2.95 -6.69 -6.96
C GLN A 242 -1.56 -7.11 -7.46
N ARG A 243 -0.86 -7.96 -6.73
CA ARG A 243 0.44 -8.49 -7.15
C ARG A 243 0.31 -9.36 -8.40
N MET A 244 -0.68 -10.27 -8.43
CA MET A 244 -0.98 -11.09 -9.60
C MET A 244 -1.25 -10.22 -10.84
N TYR A 245 -2.04 -9.15 -10.71
CA TYR A 245 -2.26 -8.19 -11.79
C TYR A 245 -0.94 -7.60 -12.29
N ARG A 246 -0.09 -7.08 -11.39
CA ARG A 246 1.19 -6.48 -11.76
C ARG A 246 2.11 -7.47 -12.47
N SER A 247 2.27 -8.67 -11.92
CA SER A 247 3.12 -9.69 -12.56
C SER A 247 2.56 -10.16 -13.91
N THR A 248 1.23 -10.11 -14.09
CA THR A 248 0.59 -10.36 -15.39
C THR A 248 0.92 -9.24 -16.40
N GLN A 249 0.82 -7.97 -15.97
CA GLN A 249 1.19 -6.82 -16.83
C GLN A 249 2.66 -6.85 -17.21
N GLU A 250 3.55 -7.12 -16.26
CA GLU A 250 4.99 -7.26 -16.51
C GLU A 250 5.28 -8.34 -17.54
N ARG A 251 4.64 -9.52 -17.42
CA ARG A 251 4.80 -10.60 -18.43
C ARG A 251 4.27 -10.22 -19.80
N ILE A 252 3.15 -9.54 -19.88
CA ILE A 252 2.61 -9.05 -21.16
C ILE A 252 3.60 -8.07 -21.81
N LEU A 253 4.11 -7.10 -21.06
CA LEU A 253 5.10 -6.14 -21.57
C LEU A 253 6.41 -6.82 -22.00
N GLN A 254 6.89 -7.82 -21.25
CA GLN A 254 8.06 -8.60 -21.63
C GLN A 254 7.87 -9.36 -22.95
N ASN A 255 6.65 -9.80 -23.25
CA ASN A 255 6.33 -10.48 -24.50
C ASN A 255 6.11 -9.51 -25.67
N ILE A 256 5.58 -8.32 -25.41
CA ILE A 256 5.32 -7.30 -26.44
C ILE A 256 6.63 -6.63 -26.91
N ASN A 257 7.53 -6.31 -26.01
CA ASN A 257 8.76 -5.59 -26.34
C ASN A 257 9.60 -6.29 -27.44
N PRO A 258 9.85 -7.61 -27.38
CA PRO A 258 10.54 -8.31 -28.47
C PRO A 258 9.79 -8.24 -29.81
N LEU A 259 8.45 -8.32 -29.79
CA LEU A 259 7.65 -8.23 -31.02
C LEU A 259 7.73 -6.84 -31.65
N VAL A 260 7.66 -5.80 -30.85
CA VAL A 260 7.83 -4.41 -31.33
C VAL A 260 9.22 -4.23 -31.92
N GLN A 261 10.27 -4.74 -31.24
CA GLN A 261 11.65 -4.65 -31.74
C GLN A 261 11.81 -5.41 -33.08
N GLN A 262 11.27 -6.61 -33.18
CA GLN A 262 11.30 -7.42 -34.38
C GLN A 262 10.58 -6.72 -35.54
N THR A 263 9.39 -6.16 -35.31
CA THR A 263 8.63 -5.40 -36.31
C THR A 263 9.40 -4.17 -36.78
N TYR A 264 10.05 -3.46 -35.85
CA TYR A 264 10.85 -2.30 -36.21
C TYR A 264 12.09 -2.67 -37.04
N ASN A 265 12.78 -3.76 -36.70
CA ASN A 265 13.90 -4.26 -37.49
C ASN A 265 13.45 -4.63 -38.91
N HIS A 266 12.33 -5.27 -39.07
CA HIS A 266 11.74 -5.59 -40.39
C HIS A 266 11.43 -4.34 -41.21
N LEU A 267 10.91 -3.28 -40.56
CA LEU A 267 10.70 -1.99 -41.23
C LEU A 267 12.01 -1.40 -41.75
N LEU A 268 13.05 -1.40 -40.92
CA LEU A 268 14.39 -0.89 -41.33
C LEU A 268 15.00 -1.71 -42.48
N GLU A 269 14.88 -3.03 -42.45
CA GLU A 269 15.31 -3.91 -43.54
C GLU A 269 14.59 -3.59 -44.85
N ASN A 270 13.28 -3.37 -44.81
CA ASN A 270 12.49 -2.98 -45.95
C ASN A 270 12.88 -1.59 -46.50
N GLU A 271 13.14 -0.63 -45.60
CA GLU A 271 13.64 0.70 -45.97
C GLU A 271 15.02 0.61 -46.69
N GLN A 272 15.94 -0.22 -46.16
CA GLN A 272 17.25 -0.44 -46.79
C GLN A 272 17.12 -1.03 -48.21
N LEU A 273 16.22 -2.00 -48.38
CA LEU A 273 15.91 -2.58 -49.68
C LEU A 273 15.31 -1.55 -50.64
N ALA A 274 14.37 -0.72 -50.17
CA ALA A 274 13.71 0.30 -51.00
C ALA A 274 14.66 1.41 -51.45
N VAL A 275 15.64 1.76 -50.66
CA VAL A 275 16.65 2.80 -50.97
C VAL A 275 17.84 2.21 -51.78
N GLY A 276 17.90 0.88 -51.97
CA GLY A 276 19.01 0.22 -52.68
C GLY A 276 20.33 0.24 -51.91
N TRP A 277 20.31 0.44 -50.60
CA TRP A 277 21.49 0.42 -49.75
C TRP A 277 21.75 -1.00 -49.23
N THR A 278 22.33 -1.84 -50.08
CA THR A 278 22.83 -3.14 -49.66
C THR A 278 24.28 -2.97 -49.20
N THR A 279 24.54 -3.22 -47.93
CA THR A 279 25.91 -3.44 -47.42
C THR A 279 26.43 -4.73 -48.04
N THR A 280 27.39 -4.62 -48.97
CA THR A 280 28.22 -5.72 -49.47
C THR A 280 29.09 -6.26 -48.36
#